data_d5258aa65c2fc4373a2e2e0fdfa4aeb1
#
_entry.id   d5258aa65c2fc4373a2e2e0fdfa4aeb1
#
_cell.length_a   1.000
_cell.length_b   1.000
_cell.length_c   1.000
_cell.angle_alpha   90.00
_cell.angle_beta   90.00
_cell.angle_gamma   90.00
#
_symmetry.space_group_name_H-M   'P 1'
#
loop_
_entity.id
_entity.type
_entity.pdbx_description
1 polymer ?
#
loop_
_entity_poly.entity_id
_entity_poly.type
_entity_poly.pdbx_seq_one_letter_code
_entity_poly.pdbx_strand_id
1 'polypeptide(L)'
;MNRQLSLFDRIWAEQEIRTNGSGESLLWVDRHYVHEGSFHAFSQLSERGLAVAQPSLTVGVADHYVPTVRDGSVALDASVMGMVDTLTTNTQRHGIPLIGLNDA
;
A
#
# COMPACT_ATOMS: atom_id res chain seq x y z
N MET A 1 24.03 -30.74 -11.17
CA MET A 1 23.50 -29.70 -12.11
C MET A 1 23.02 -28.52 -11.30
N ASN A 2 23.55 -27.36 -11.53
CA ASN A 2 22.99 -26.13 -10.96
C ASN A 2 21.66 -25.85 -11.65
N ARG A 3 20.55 -26.11 -10.96
CA ARG A 3 19.23 -25.70 -11.40
C ARG A 3 19.21 -24.17 -11.41
N GLN A 4 19.07 -23.59 -12.56
CA GLN A 4 18.95 -22.15 -12.68
C GLN A 4 17.66 -21.71 -12.00
N LEU A 5 17.75 -20.88 -10.97
CA LEU A 5 16.60 -20.38 -10.22
C LEU A 5 15.73 -19.52 -11.12
N SER A 6 14.42 -19.70 -11.05
CA SER A 6 13.46 -18.78 -11.70
C SER A 6 13.53 -17.38 -11.07
N LEU A 7 12.96 -16.38 -11.72
CA LEU A 7 12.82 -15.04 -11.14
C LEU A 7 12.07 -15.09 -9.81
N PHE A 8 11.01 -15.89 -9.74
CA PHE A 8 10.25 -16.11 -8.51
C PHE A 8 11.14 -16.66 -7.38
N ASP A 9 11.91 -17.71 -7.66
CA ASP A 9 12.77 -18.33 -6.64
C ASP A 9 13.82 -17.35 -6.09
N ARG A 10 14.36 -16.47 -6.96
CA ARG A 10 15.33 -15.45 -6.55
C ARG A 10 14.70 -14.40 -5.65
N ILE A 11 13.55 -13.85 -6.04
CA ILE A 11 12.82 -12.84 -5.25
C ILE A 11 12.43 -13.45 -3.91
N TRP A 12 11.90 -14.68 -3.92
CA TRP A 12 11.50 -15.38 -2.70
C TRP A 12 12.67 -15.53 -1.73
N ALA A 13 13.81 -16.04 -2.22
CA ALA A 13 14.99 -16.26 -1.39
C ALA A 13 15.56 -14.96 -0.78
N GLU A 14 15.47 -13.84 -1.50
CA GLU A 14 15.90 -12.52 -1.01
C GLU A 14 14.97 -11.96 0.05
N GLN A 15 13.67 -12.25 -0.02
CA GLN A 15 12.65 -11.68 0.85
C GLN A 15 12.31 -12.58 2.05
N GLU A 16 12.67 -13.84 2.02
CA GLU A 16 12.30 -14.79 3.06
C GLU A 16 13.07 -14.52 4.36
N ILE A 17 12.34 -14.26 5.45
CA ILE A 17 12.90 -14.07 6.78
C ILE A 17 13.02 -15.42 7.50
N ARG A 18 11.92 -16.19 7.46
CA ARG A 18 11.86 -17.54 8.05
C ARG A 18 10.66 -18.31 7.51
N THR A 19 10.74 -19.62 7.64
CA THR A 19 9.61 -20.54 7.37
C THR A 19 9.19 -21.21 8.69
N ASN A 20 7.90 -21.31 8.95
CA ASN A 20 7.38 -22.02 10.12
C ASN A 20 7.28 -23.54 9.87
N GLY A 21 6.89 -24.29 10.90
CA GLY A 21 6.73 -25.74 10.81
C GLY A 21 5.62 -26.22 9.88
N SER A 22 4.71 -25.34 9.44
CA SER A 22 3.66 -25.64 8.48
C SER A 22 4.04 -25.35 7.03
N GLY A 23 5.25 -24.86 6.79
CA GLY A 23 5.75 -24.51 5.46
C GLY A 23 5.34 -23.11 4.98
N GLU A 24 4.80 -22.28 5.88
CA GLU A 24 4.48 -20.88 5.57
C GLU A 24 5.69 -20.00 5.82
N SER A 25 6.00 -19.12 4.88
CA SER A 25 7.13 -18.20 4.97
C SER A 25 6.71 -16.79 5.35
N LEU A 26 7.46 -16.18 6.26
CA LEU A 26 7.40 -14.76 6.55
C LEU A 26 8.32 -14.04 5.57
N LEU A 27 7.76 -13.15 4.76
CA LEU A 27 8.50 -12.40 3.76
C LEU A 27 8.62 -10.93 4.19
N TRP A 28 9.78 -10.34 3.91
CA TRP A 28 9.96 -8.90 3.96
C TRP A 28 9.33 -8.24 2.73
N VAL A 29 8.67 -7.10 2.93
CA VAL A 29 8.10 -6.27 1.85
C VAL A 29 8.88 -4.97 1.76
N ASP A 30 9.57 -4.72 0.64
CA ASP A 30 10.43 -3.56 0.44
C ASP A 30 9.64 -2.26 0.27
N ARG A 31 8.46 -2.34 -0.35
CA ARG A 31 7.57 -1.21 -0.58
C ARG A 31 6.13 -1.62 -0.36
N HIS A 32 5.40 -0.80 0.34
CA HIS A 32 3.97 -0.98 0.58
C HIS A 32 3.19 0.16 -0.06
N TYR A 33 2.29 -0.16 -0.97
CA TYR A 33 1.38 0.81 -1.58
C TYR A 33 0.04 0.74 -0.88
N VAL A 34 -0.38 1.85 -0.27
CA VAL A 34 -1.70 2.00 0.35
C VAL A 34 -2.59 2.83 -0.56
N HIS A 35 -3.88 2.56 -0.53
CA HIS A 35 -4.88 3.21 -1.37
C HIS A 35 -6.16 3.48 -0.57
N GLU A 36 -7.23 3.89 -1.24
CA GLU A 36 -8.50 4.25 -0.60
C GLU A 36 -9.09 3.11 0.24
N GLY A 37 -8.92 1.85 -0.18
CA GLY A 37 -9.37 0.66 0.57
C GLY A 37 -8.55 0.35 1.82
N SER A 38 -7.42 1.02 2.03
CA SER A 38 -6.54 0.77 3.19
C SER A 38 -7.07 1.37 4.49
N PHE A 39 -8.22 2.08 4.48
CA PHE A 39 -8.80 2.71 5.66
C PHE A 39 -9.08 1.73 6.80
N HIS A 40 -9.40 0.47 6.51
CA HIS A 40 -9.59 -0.57 7.52
C HIS A 40 -8.33 -0.82 8.34
N ALA A 41 -7.17 -0.90 7.67
CA ALA A 41 -5.88 -1.08 8.35
C ALA A 41 -5.52 0.14 9.21
N PHE A 42 -5.73 1.35 8.70
CA PHE A 42 -5.50 2.58 9.47
C PHE A 42 -6.43 2.70 10.68
N SER A 43 -7.70 2.28 10.55
CA SER A 43 -8.62 2.23 11.68
C SER A 43 -8.13 1.28 12.78
N GLN A 44 -7.69 0.08 12.41
CA GLN A 44 -7.13 -0.89 13.35
C GLN A 44 -5.88 -0.37 14.06
N LEU A 45 -4.99 0.30 13.34
CA LEU A 45 -3.82 0.94 13.95
C LEU A 45 -4.24 2.00 14.96
N SER A 46 -5.21 2.85 14.60
CA SER A 46 -5.73 3.90 15.47
C SER A 46 -6.37 3.34 16.75
N GLU A 47 -7.21 2.31 16.63
CA GLU A 47 -7.85 1.64 17.75
C GLU A 47 -6.83 1.02 18.73
N ARG A 48 -5.71 0.55 18.21
CA ARG A 48 -4.62 -0.05 18.98
C ARG A 48 -3.57 0.97 19.47
N GLY A 49 -3.73 2.24 19.14
CA GLY A 49 -2.74 3.28 19.47
C GLY A 49 -1.40 3.09 18.78
N LEU A 50 -1.39 2.47 17.61
CA LEU A 50 -0.18 2.15 16.83
C LEU A 50 -0.04 3.08 15.62
N ALA A 51 1.20 3.32 15.24
CA ALA A 51 1.55 4.02 14.00
C ALA A 51 2.08 3.04 12.94
N VAL A 52 2.11 3.48 11.69
CA VAL A 52 2.79 2.74 10.62
C VAL A 52 4.26 2.59 10.96
N ALA A 53 4.77 1.36 10.93
CA ALA A 53 6.13 1.04 11.36
C ALA A 53 7.21 1.62 10.44
N GLN A 54 6.96 1.61 9.13
CA GLN A 54 7.94 2.04 8.10
C GLN A 54 7.29 3.02 7.09
N PRO A 55 6.95 4.25 7.52
CA PRO A 55 6.30 5.20 6.61
C PRO A 55 7.17 5.60 5.42
N SER A 56 8.49 5.57 5.56
CA SER A 56 9.43 5.85 4.45
C SER A 56 9.44 4.76 3.38
N LEU A 57 8.97 3.56 3.69
CA LEU A 57 8.82 2.43 2.75
C LEU A 57 7.38 2.25 2.29
N THR A 58 6.50 3.18 2.62
CA THR A 58 5.08 3.15 2.29
C THR A 58 4.74 4.34 1.41
N VAL A 59 3.92 4.14 0.39
CA VAL A 59 3.45 5.20 -0.51
C VAL A 59 1.94 5.11 -0.64
N GLY A 60 1.24 6.22 -0.49
CA GLY A 60 -0.18 6.32 -0.74
C GLY A 60 -0.46 6.68 -2.20
N VAL A 61 -1.39 5.98 -2.83
CA VAL A 61 -1.84 6.24 -4.20
C VAL A 61 -3.35 6.11 -4.25
N ALA A 62 -4.03 7.15 -4.75
CA ALA A 62 -5.44 7.05 -5.07
C ALA A 62 -5.58 6.38 -6.44
N ASP A 63 -6.07 5.14 -6.51
CA ASP A 63 -6.10 4.36 -7.74
C ASP A 63 -7.35 3.49 -7.95
N HIS A 64 -8.06 3.15 -6.87
CA HIS A 64 -9.13 2.15 -6.93
C HIS A 64 -10.47 2.72 -7.42
N TYR A 65 -10.81 3.92 -6.98
CA TYR A 65 -12.12 4.54 -7.24
C TYR A 65 -12.03 5.80 -8.09
N VAL A 66 -10.84 6.13 -8.55
CA VAL A 66 -10.59 7.32 -9.35
C VAL A 66 -10.42 6.94 -10.82
N PRO A 67 -10.87 7.82 -11.77
CA PRO A 67 -10.73 7.54 -13.19
C PRO A 67 -9.27 7.58 -13.61
N THR A 68 -8.92 6.73 -14.58
CA THR A 68 -7.59 6.76 -15.21
C THR A 68 -7.47 7.90 -16.22
N VAL A 69 -8.60 8.38 -16.76
CA VAL A 69 -8.65 9.53 -17.66
C VAL A 69 -8.75 10.81 -16.81
N ARG A 70 -7.78 11.69 -16.97
CA ARG A 70 -7.62 12.91 -16.16
C ARG A 70 -7.99 14.20 -16.91
N ASP A 71 -8.86 14.11 -17.90
CA ASP A 71 -9.30 15.26 -18.72
C ASP A 71 -10.52 16.01 -18.12
N GLY A 72 -10.97 15.61 -16.94
CA GLY A 72 -12.14 16.18 -16.28
C GLY A 72 -13.48 15.70 -16.84
N SER A 73 -13.50 14.74 -17.77
CA SER A 73 -14.72 14.18 -18.36
C SER A 73 -15.53 13.33 -17.39
N VAL A 74 -14.87 12.79 -16.35
CA VAL A 74 -15.49 11.97 -15.31
C VAL A 74 -15.45 12.71 -13.99
N ALA A 75 -16.63 13.09 -13.47
CA ALA A 75 -16.76 13.69 -12.15
C ALA A 75 -16.70 12.62 -11.07
N LEU A 76 -15.94 12.89 -9.98
CA LEU A 76 -15.95 12.06 -8.80
C LEU A 76 -17.19 12.37 -7.97
N ASP A 77 -17.92 11.35 -7.53
CA ASP A 77 -19.02 11.55 -6.61
C ASP A 77 -18.52 11.85 -5.17
N ALA A 78 -19.42 12.30 -4.30
CA ALA A 78 -19.07 12.69 -2.95
C ALA A 78 -18.53 11.53 -2.10
N SER A 79 -18.97 10.29 -2.34
CA SER A 79 -18.50 9.11 -1.61
C SER A 79 -17.05 8.79 -1.97
N VAL A 80 -16.70 8.86 -3.24
CA VAL A 80 -15.33 8.67 -3.73
C VAL A 80 -14.41 9.78 -3.21
N MET A 81 -14.85 11.03 -3.25
CA MET A 81 -14.09 12.13 -2.68
C MET A 81 -13.83 11.93 -1.19
N GLY A 82 -14.81 11.45 -0.43
CA GLY A 82 -14.65 11.11 0.98
C GLY A 82 -13.62 10.02 1.22
N MET A 83 -13.53 9.03 0.36
CA MET A 83 -12.50 7.97 0.44
C MET A 83 -11.09 8.50 0.16
N VAL A 84 -10.94 9.37 -0.84
CA VAL A 84 -9.67 10.05 -1.16
C VAL A 84 -9.24 10.96 -0.02
N ASP A 85 -10.16 11.72 0.56
CA ASP A 85 -9.89 12.59 1.71
C ASP A 85 -9.45 11.79 2.93
N THR A 86 -10.05 10.63 3.17
CA THR A 86 -9.66 9.71 4.25
C THR A 86 -8.24 9.18 4.02
N LEU A 87 -7.91 8.76 2.81
CA LEU A 87 -6.54 8.35 2.45
C LEU A 87 -5.54 9.50 2.70
N THR A 88 -5.87 10.70 2.28
CA THR A 88 -5.04 11.90 2.47
C THR A 88 -4.79 12.15 3.95
N THR A 89 -5.83 12.13 4.78
CA THR A 89 -5.72 12.33 6.22
C THR A 89 -4.87 11.25 6.88
N ASN A 90 -5.07 9.99 6.53
CA ASN A 90 -4.32 8.87 7.10
C ASN A 90 -2.85 8.92 6.71
N THR A 91 -2.53 9.19 5.45
CA THR A 91 -1.14 9.30 4.99
C THR A 91 -0.41 10.47 5.66
N GLN A 92 -1.06 11.62 5.80
CA GLN A 92 -0.50 12.77 6.52
C GLN A 92 -0.22 12.45 7.99
N ARG A 93 -1.18 11.81 8.67
CA ARG A 93 -1.02 11.43 10.09
C ARG A 93 0.19 10.53 10.33
N HIS A 94 0.46 9.61 9.42
CA HIS A 94 1.55 8.63 9.55
C HIS A 94 2.85 9.03 8.83
N GLY A 95 2.91 10.21 8.22
CA GLY A 95 4.10 10.68 7.48
C GLY A 95 4.39 9.87 6.23
N ILE A 96 3.35 9.36 5.57
CA ILE A 96 3.43 8.58 4.34
C ILE A 96 3.34 9.52 3.13
N PRO A 97 4.29 9.47 2.17
CA PRO A 97 4.16 10.21 0.91
C PRO A 97 2.90 9.79 0.15
N LEU A 98 2.14 10.76 -0.33
CA LEU A 98 0.94 10.53 -1.13
C LEU A 98 1.14 11.05 -2.55
N ILE A 99 0.92 10.19 -3.54
CA ILE A 99 0.80 10.58 -4.94
C ILE A 99 -0.68 10.88 -5.21
N GLY A 100 -0.99 12.15 -5.34
CA GLY A 100 -2.35 12.62 -5.58
C GLY A 100 -2.79 12.51 -7.03
N LEU A 101 -4.08 12.78 -7.27
CA LEU A 101 -4.68 12.70 -8.61
C LEU A 101 -4.07 13.68 -9.62
N ASN A 102 -3.54 14.79 -9.13
CA ASN A 102 -2.98 15.87 -9.94
C ASN A 102 -1.45 15.88 -9.95
N ASP A 103 -0.81 14.92 -9.32
CA ASP A 103 0.65 14.80 -9.36
C ASP A 103 1.08 14.18 -10.69
N ALA A 104 1.96 14.85 -11.39
CA ALA A 104 2.48 14.41 -12.68
C ALA A 104 3.72 13.54 -12.52
#